data_f276c7cc9cbd49b5d1797958f354d8ec
#
_entry.id   f276c7cc9cbd49b5d1797958f354d8ec
#
_cell.length_a   1.000
_cell.length_b   1.000
_cell.length_c   1.000
_cell.angle_alpha   90.00
_cell.angle_beta   90.00
_cell.angle_gamma   90.00
#
_symmetry.space_group_name_H-M   'P 1'
#
loop_
_entity.id
_entity.type
_entity.pdbx_description
1 polymer ?
#
loop_
_entity_poly.entity_id
_entity_poly.type
_entity_poly.pdbx_seq_one_letter_code
_entity_poly.pdbx_strand_id
1 'polypeptide(L)'
;TPWSTFLRSHWEGIAAADFFTVEVLSLVGLVRYHVFFVIELSTRRVHLAGIVHEPGGRWMMQVGRNLTDVVDGFLLGKGFLILDRGPLFTAAFRRPLADAGVEVVRLPARSPNLNAYAERFVRTVRDDCLNHIVPLGETHLRRVLRQYLEHYHLERNHQGLDNALIQPRAGPANDNGGVIRKQRLGALLSFYESRAA
;
A
#
# COMPACT_ATOMS: atom_id res chain seq x y z
N THR A 1 -0.99 26.00 10.46
CA THR A 1 -1.60 24.95 11.31
C THR A 1 -0.56 23.90 11.59
N PRO A 2 -0.36 23.46 12.86
CA PRO A 2 0.54 22.35 13.18
C PRO A 2 0.17 21.08 12.40
N TRP A 3 1.17 20.31 11.98
CA TRP A 3 0.96 19.07 11.20
C TRP A 3 0.02 18.08 11.89
N SER A 4 0.17 17.91 13.19
CA SER A 4 -0.71 17.04 13.99
C SER A 4 -2.16 17.47 13.99
N THR A 5 -2.44 18.78 13.97
CA THR A 5 -3.80 19.32 13.88
C THR A 5 -4.39 19.06 12.49
N PHE A 6 -3.60 19.30 11.42
CA PHE A 6 -4.04 18.99 10.05
C PHE A 6 -4.41 17.51 9.90
N LEU A 7 -3.53 16.59 10.32
CA LEU A 7 -3.80 15.16 10.26
C LEU A 7 -5.08 14.79 11.01
N ARG A 8 -5.28 15.36 12.21
CA ARG A 8 -6.43 15.03 13.05
C ARG A 8 -7.75 15.50 12.43
N SER A 9 -7.74 16.71 11.85
CA SER A 9 -8.94 17.31 11.26
C SER A 9 -9.39 16.64 9.95
N HIS A 10 -8.47 15.98 9.25
CA HIS A 10 -8.74 15.40 7.91
C HIS A 10 -8.48 13.90 7.86
N TRP A 11 -8.38 13.23 9.02
CA TRP A 11 -7.86 11.88 9.18
C TRP A 11 -8.46 10.85 8.22
N GLU A 12 -9.78 10.86 8.03
CA GLU A 12 -10.48 9.92 7.17
C GLU A 12 -10.32 10.23 5.67
N GLY A 13 -10.08 11.50 5.36
CA GLY A 13 -9.91 11.99 4.00
C GLY A 13 -8.46 11.99 3.50
N ILE A 14 -7.49 11.50 4.29
CA ILE A 14 -6.08 11.54 3.93
C ILE A 14 -5.59 10.17 3.44
N ALA A 15 -4.94 10.18 2.30
CA ALA A 15 -4.06 9.10 1.86
C ALA A 15 -2.61 9.58 1.78
N ALA A 16 -1.66 8.67 1.85
CA ALA A 16 -0.25 8.92 1.61
C ALA A 16 0.27 7.98 0.53
N ALA A 17 1.23 8.40 -0.25
CA ALA A 17 1.84 7.54 -1.26
C ALA A 17 3.35 7.64 -1.22
N ASP A 18 3.99 6.56 -1.63
CA ASP A 18 5.43 6.47 -1.69
C ASP A 18 5.89 5.38 -2.66
N PHE A 19 7.17 5.37 -2.94
CA PHE A 19 7.85 4.34 -3.71
C PHE A 19 8.75 3.48 -2.83
N PHE A 20 8.80 2.21 -3.14
CA PHE A 20 9.93 1.38 -2.73
C PHE A 20 10.46 0.56 -3.91
N THR A 21 11.68 0.06 -3.80
CA THR A 21 12.31 -0.73 -4.85
C THR A 21 12.51 -2.17 -4.41
N VAL A 22 12.40 -3.08 -5.37
CA VAL A 22 12.66 -4.51 -5.19
C VAL A 22 13.60 -4.97 -6.29
N GLU A 23 14.64 -5.70 -5.92
CA GLU A 23 15.52 -6.37 -6.89
C GLU A 23 14.94 -7.74 -7.26
N VAL A 24 14.85 -7.99 -8.54
CA VAL A 24 14.21 -9.17 -9.12
C VAL A 24 15.24 -9.92 -9.96
N LEU A 25 15.40 -11.19 -9.73
CA LEU A 25 16.26 -12.02 -10.57
C LEU A 25 15.55 -12.32 -11.91
N SER A 26 16.18 -11.93 -12.99
CA SER A 26 15.72 -12.18 -14.36
C SER A 26 16.73 -12.99 -15.16
N LEU A 27 16.39 -13.35 -16.39
CA LEU A 27 17.31 -14.04 -17.29
C LEU A 27 18.56 -13.23 -17.67
N VAL A 28 18.48 -11.90 -17.50
CA VAL A 28 19.60 -10.97 -17.78
C VAL A 28 20.30 -10.48 -16.51
N GLY A 29 19.99 -11.06 -15.36
CA GLY A 29 20.55 -10.68 -14.06
C GLY A 29 19.55 -9.98 -13.15
N LEU A 30 20.06 -9.24 -12.16
CA LEU A 30 19.24 -8.48 -11.23
C LEU A 30 18.69 -7.22 -11.89
N VAL A 31 17.38 -7.08 -11.85
CA VAL A 31 16.63 -5.93 -12.37
C VAL A 31 15.89 -5.26 -11.23
N ARG A 32 16.01 -3.93 -11.10
CA ARG A 32 15.33 -3.16 -10.06
C ARG A 32 13.95 -2.73 -10.54
N TYR A 33 12.93 -3.09 -9.79
CA TYR A 33 11.56 -2.64 -9.99
C TYR A 33 11.17 -1.60 -8.95
N HIS A 34 10.43 -0.59 -9.40
CA HIS A 34 9.82 0.43 -8.56
C HIS A 34 8.37 0.04 -8.32
N VAL A 35 8.00 0.01 -7.06
CA VAL A 35 6.64 -0.27 -6.61
C VAL A 35 6.05 1.01 -6.04
N PHE A 36 5.03 1.53 -6.71
CA PHE A 36 4.28 2.69 -6.23
C PHE A 36 3.03 2.21 -5.48
N PHE A 37 2.82 2.72 -4.28
CA PHE A 37 1.66 2.37 -3.48
C PHE A 37 1.03 3.60 -2.85
N VAL A 38 -0.23 3.45 -2.47
CA VAL A 38 -1.01 4.44 -1.72
C VAL A 38 -1.58 3.77 -0.48
N ILE A 39 -1.54 4.44 0.66
CA ILE A 39 -2.09 3.98 1.93
C ILE A 39 -3.10 4.99 2.47
N GLU A 40 -4.27 4.55 2.85
CA GLU A 40 -5.22 5.35 3.63
C GLU A 40 -4.76 5.46 5.09
N LEU A 41 -4.74 6.66 5.65
CA LEU A 41 -4.20 6.83 7.00
C LEU A 41 -5.13 6.27 8.08
N SER A 42 -6.43 6.40 7.91
CA SER A 42 -7.41 5.96 8.90
C SER A 42 -7.55 4.45 8.98
N THR A 43 -7.70 3.79 7.83
CA THR A 43 -7.96 2.36 7.73
C THR A 43 -6.72 1.50 7.62
N ARG A 44 -5.56 2.10 7.27
CA ARG A 44 -4.33 1.39 6.87
C ARG A 44 -4.46 0.57 5.58
N ARG A 45 -5.56 0.72 4.86
CA ARG A 45 -5.75 0.03 3.58
C ARG A 45 -4.70 0.51 2.58
N VAL A 46 -4.04 -0.44 1.94
CA VAL A 46 -2.96 -0.19 0.96
C VAL A 46 -3.39 -0.63 -0.42
N HIS A 47 -3.07 0.17 -1.42
CA HIS A 47 -3.25 -0.15 -2.82
C HIS A 47 -1.91 -0.08 -3.55
N LEU A 48 -1.57 -1.12 -4.31
CA LEU A 48 -0.42 -1.09 -5.22
C LEU A 48 -0.85 -0.39 -6.51
N ALA A 49 -0.50 0.88 -6.61
CA ALA A 49 -0.86 1.70 -7.76
C ALA A 49 -0.09 1.33 -9.03
N GLY A 50 1.07 0.68 -8.89
CA GLY A 50 1.79 0.13 -10.03
C GLY A 50 3.16 -0.42 -9.70
N ILE A 51 3.66 -1.29 -10.58
CA ILE A 51 4.99 -1.89 -10.54
C ILE A 51 5.61 -1.71 -11.91
N VAL A 52 6.82 -1.13 -11.97
CA VAL A 52 7.50 -0.83 -13.23
C VAL A 52 9.02 -0.84 -13.04
N HIS A 53 9.76 -1.24 -14.07
CA HIS A 53 11.21 -1.18 -14.06
C HIS A 53 11.72 0.26 -14.11
N GLU A 54 11.21 1.07 -15.04
CA GLU A 54 11.59 2.47 -15.21
C GLU A 54 10.33 3.37 -15.13
N PRO A 55 10.10 4.02 -13.98
CA PRO A 55 8.97 4.93 -13.84
C PRO A 55 9.22 6.20 -14.67
N GLY A 56 8.28 6.49 -15.58
CA GLY A 56 8.33 7.69 -16.42
C GLY A 56 7.07 8.54 -16.31
N GLY A 57 7.12 9.77 -16.84
CA GLY A 57 6.01 10.72 -16.72
C GLY A 57 4.68 10.22 -17.31
N ARG A 58 4.71 9.48 -18.42
CA ARG A 58 3.50 8.89 -19.02
C ARG A 58 2.87 7.83 -18.12
N TRP A 59 3.71 6.97 -17.54
CA TRP A 59 3.26 5.95 -16.59
C TRP A 59 2.67 6.59 -15.34
N MET A 60 3.33 7.59 -14.76
CA MET A 60 2.82 8.33 -13.60
C MET A 60 1.48 9.01 -13.90
N MET A 61 1.33 9.63 -15.06
CA MET A 61 0.05 10.24 -15.46
C MET A 61 -1.08 9.20 -15.54
N GLN A 62 -0.80 8.01 -16.09
CA GLN A 62 -1.80 6.92 -16.13
C GLN A 62 -2.13 6.41 -14.74
N VAL A 63 -1.14 6.26 -13.87
CA VAL A 63 -1.35 5.90 -12.45
C VAL A 63 -2.23 6.94 -11.75
N GLY A 64 -1.99 8.24 -11.99
CA GLY A 64 -2.83 9.30 -11.45
C GLY A 64 -4.30 9.16 -11.86
N ARG A 65 -4.55 8.86 -13.14
CA ARG A 65 -5.92 8.63 -13.66
C ARG A 65 -6.57 7.40 -13.03
N ASN A 66 -5.84 6.28 -12.94
CA ASN A 66 -6.36 5.06 -12.34
C ASN A 66 -6.70 5.26 -10.85
N LEU A 67 -5.90 6.02 -10.12
CA LEU A 67 -6.16 6.32 -8.71
C LEU A 67 -7.41 7.17 -8.50
N THR A 68 -7.80 7.96 -9.50
CA THR A 68 -8.96 8.88 -9.45
C THR A 68 -10.09 8.44 -10.37
N ASP A 69 -10.08 7.19 -10.83
CA ASP A 69 -11.18 6.66 -11.64
C ASP A 69 -12.50 6.81 -10.89
N VAL A 70 -13.56 7.19 -11.60
CA VAL A 70 -14.86 7.50 -10.99
C VAL A 70 -15.64 6.27 -10.54
N VAL A 71 -15.22 5.07 -10.94
CA VAL A 71 -15.88 3.80 -10.59
C VAL A 71 -15.15 3.07 -9.49
N ASP A 72 -13.82 2.91 -9.62
CA ASP A 72 -13.02 2.07 -8.74
C ASP A 72 -11.70 2.71 -8.26
N GLY A 73 -11.53 4.01 -8.49
CA GLY A 73 -10.34 4.74 -8.08
C GLY A 73 -10.10 4.66 -6.56
N PHE A 74 -8.89 4.29 -6.16
CA PHE A 74 -8.56 4.14 -4.74
C PHE A 74 -8.68 5.45 -3.94
N LEU A 75 -8.59 6.60 -4.60
CA LEU A 75 -8.70 7.92 -3.98
C LEU A 75 -10.14 8.48 -3.98
N LEU A 76 -11.14 7.69 -4.35
CA LEU A 76 -12.54 8.11 -4.25
C LEU A 76 -12.89 8.49 -2.80
N GLY A 77 -13.45 9.70 -2.64
CA GLY A 77 -13.81 10.24 -1.33
C GLY A 77 -12.62 10.73 -0.48
N LYS A 78 -11.41 10.75 -1.03
CA LYS A 78 -10.24 11.36 -0.37
C LYS A 78 -10.07 12.82 -0.79
N GLY A 79 -9.79 13.67 0.19
CA GLY A 79 -9.54 15.10 -0.05
C GLY A 79 -8.04 15.42 -0.19
N PHE A 80 -7.16 14.57 0.37
CA PHE A 80 -5.74 14.87 0.46
C PHE A 80 -4.87 13.65 0.13
N LEU A 81 -3.81 13.89 -0.65
CA LEU A 81 -2.75 12.90 -0.90
C LEU A 81 -1.40 13.46 -0.47
N ILE A 82 -0.80 12.85 0.54
CA ILE A 82 0.53 13.20 1.02
C ILE A 82 1.57 12.55 0.09
N LEU A 83 2.50 13.35 -0.42
CA LEU A 83 3.62 12.93 -1.26
C LEU A 83 4.93 13.55 -0.79
N ASP A 84 6.02 12.87 -1.06
CA ASP A 84 7.34 13.49 -0.98
C ASP A 84 7.57 14.48 -2.15
N ARG A 85 8.80 15.01 -2.26
CA ARG A 85 9.19 15.91 -3.36
C ARG A 85 9.86 15.19 -4.52
N GLY A 86 9.61 13.90 -4.70
CA GLY A 86 10.21 13.12 -5.76
C GLY A 86 9.96 13.71 -7.16
N PRO A 87 10.92 13.60 -8.07
CA PRO A 87 10.83 14.21 -9.42
C PRO A 87 9.73 13.58 -10.28
N LEU A 88 9.24 12.39 -9.91
CA LEU A 88 8.16 11.69 -10.61
C LEU A 88 6.78 12.31 -10.38
N PHE A 89 6.59 13.06 -9.29
CA PHE A 89 5.32 13.73 -8.96
C PHE A 89 5.16 15.07 -9.70
N THR A 90 5.21 14.99 -11.02
CA THR A 90 5.13 16.13 -11.94
C THR A 90 3.74 16.80 -11.94
N ALA A 91 3.63 17.95 -12.58
CA ALA A 91 2.32 18.60 -12.81
C ALA A 91 1.35 17.67 -13.57
N ALA A 92 1.86 16.90 -14.55
CA ALA A 92 1.05 15.95 -15.32
C ALA A 92 0.47 14.81 -14.46
N PHE A 93 1.21 14.33 -13.46
CA PHE A 93 0.70 13.38 -12.46
C PHE A 93 -0.36 14.01 -11.53
N ARG A 94 -0.12 15.26 -11.10
CA ARG A 94 -1.00 15.92 -10.12
C ARG A 94 -2.30 16.44 -10.72
N ARG A 95 -2.35 16.68 -12.04
CA ARG A 95 -3.53 17.22 -12.69
C ARG A 95 -4.78 16.35 -12.52
N PRO A 96 -4.80 15.04 -12.87
CA PRO A 96 -5.96 14.19 -12.65
C PRO A 96 -6.38 14.10 -11.18
N LEU A 97 -5.44 14.21 -10.23
CA LEU A 97 -5.75 14.27 -8.80
C LEU A 97 -6.54 15.54 -8.46
N ALA A 98 -6.05 16.69 -8.92
CA ALA A 98 -6.70 17.98 -8.71
C ALA A 98 -8.09 18.04 -9.38
N ASP A 99 -8.21 17.52 -10.61
CA ASP A 99 -9.47 17.45 -11.35
C ASP A 99 -10.52 16.58 -10.61
N ALA A 100 -10.07 15.59 -9.84
CA ALA A 100 -10.91 14.75 -8.96
C ALA A 100 -11.12 15.32 -7.55
N GLY A 101 -10.64 16.54 -7.27
CA GLY A 101 -10.79 17.18 -5.95
C GLY A 101 -9.79 16.70 -4.89
N VAL A 102 -8.74 15.99 -5.28
CA VAL A 102 -7.69 15.53 -4.36
C VAL A 102 -6.55 16.54 -4.31
N GLU A 103 -6.39 17.21 -3.19
CA GLU A 103 -5.29 18.14 -2.94
C GLU A 103 -3.99 17.39 -2.63
N VAL A 104 -2.92 17.71 -3.35
CA VAL A 104 -1.60 17.13 -3.10
C VAL A 104 -0.85 17.93 -2.04
N VAL A 105 -0.63 17.31 -0.88
CA VAL A 105 0.15 17.86 0.22
C VAL A 105 1.61 17.41 0.08
N ARG A 106 2.46 18.33 -0.37
CA ARG A 106 3.90 18.07 -0.56
C ARG A 106 4.65 18.29 0.74
N LEU A 107 5.31 17.26 1.23
CA LEU A 107 6.09 17.33 2.45
C LEU A 107 7.28 18.29 2.33
N PRO A 108 7.66 18.99 3.41
CA PRO A 108 8.91 19.73 3.45
C PRO A 108 10.11 18.82 3.20
N ALA A 109 11.19 19.38 2.66
CA ALA A 109 12.42 18.63 2.48
C ALA A 109 12.96 18.13 3.84
N ARG A 110 13.52 16.92 3.86
CA ARG A 110 14.11 16.29 5.05
C ARG A 110 13.16 16.14 6.25
N SER A 111 11.90 15.84 5.98
CA SER A 111 10.88 15.63 7.02
C SER A 111 10.28 14.22 6.92
N PRO A 112 11.07 13.15 7.11
CA PRO A 112 10.60 11.76 6.92
C PRO A 112 9.43 11.42 7.86
N ASN A 113 9.46 11.90 9.09
CA ASN A 113 8.40 11.64 10.08
C ASN A 113 6.99 12.07 9.63
N LEU A 114 6.89 12.91 8.61
CA LEU A 114 5.59 13.39 8.11
C LEU A 114 4.91 12.37 7.18
N ASN A 115 5.62 11.34 6.70
CA ASN A 115 5.07 10.20 5.95
C ASN A 115 5.23 8.86 6.70
N ALA A 116 5.20 8.90 8.02
CA ALA A 116 5.52 7.76 8.88
C ALA A 116 4.66 6.52 8.60
N TYR A 117 3.46 6.67 8.08
CA TYR A 117 2.57 5.54 7.76
C TYR A 117 3.02 4.80 6.51
N ALA A 118 3.39 5.51 5.46
CA ALA A 118 3.95 4.91 4.26
C ALA A 118 5.31 4.26 4.55
N GLU A 119 6.19 4.94 5.28
CA GLU A 119 7.49 4.39 5.71
C GLU A 119 7.32 3.12 6.56
N ARG A 120 6.36 3.11 7.49
CA ARG A 120 6.05 1.93 8.30
C ARG A 120 5.56 0.77 7.43
N PHE A 121 4.70 1.02 6.45
CA PHE A 121 4.27 -0.02 5.53
C PHE A 121 5.45 -0.59 4.74
N VAL A 122 6.34 0.25 4.20
CA VAL A 122 7.55 -0.21 3.48
C VAL A 122 8.43 -1.08 4.37
N ARG A 123 8.65 -0.68 5.61
CA ARG A 123 9.39 -1.49 6.58
C ARG A 123 8.71 -2.83 6.80
N THR A 124 7.40 -2.82 7.07
CA THR A 124 6.62 -4.02 7.34
C THR A 124 6.65 -5.01 6.16
N VAL A 125 6.42 -4.56 4.91
CA VAL A 125 6.46 -5.47 3.75
C VAL A 125 7.86 -6.04 3.50
N ARG A 126 8.91 -5.29 3.83
CA ARG A 126 10.28 -5.79 3.76
C ARG A 126 10.55 -6.85 4.82
N ASP A 127 10.25 -6.53 6.08
CA ASP A 127 10.55 -7.40 7.22
C ASP A 127 9.69 -8.68 7.19
N ASP A 128 8.41 -8.58 6.86
CA ASP A 128 7.51 -9.72 6.82
C ASP A 128 7.66 -10.58 5.55
N CYS A 129 8.16 -10.02 4.43
CA CYS A 129 8.08 -10.69 3.13
C CYS A 129 9.33 -10.52 2.25
N LEU A 130 9.65 -9.29 1.82
CA LEU A 130 10.61 -9.10 0.73
C LEU A 130 12.05 -9.43 1.09
N ASN A 131 12.44 -9.36 2.37
CA ASN A 131 13.76 -9.76 2.84
C ASN A 131 13.96 -11.29 2.87
N HIS A 132 12.88 -12.06 2.69
CA HIS A 132 12.88 -13.52 2.76
C HIS A 132 12.63 -14.21 1.40
N ILE A 133 12.37 -13.44 0.35
CA ILE A 133 12.04 -13.96 -0.99
C ILE A 133 12.87 -13.23 -2.03
N VAL A 134 13.50 -14.00 -2.92
CA VAL A 134 14.08 -13.48 -4.15
C VAL A 134 13.05 -13.65 -5.28
N PRO A 135 12.39 -12.57 -5.76
CA PRO A 135 11.43 -12.71 -6.85
C PRO A 135 12.12 -13.12 -8.16
N LEU A 136 11.51 -14.06 -8.87
CA LEU A 136 11.98 -14.58 -10.15
C LEU A 136 11.13 -13.98 -11.28
N GLY A 137 11.55 -12.87 -11.83
CA GLY A 137 10.82 -12.10 -12.84
C GLY A 137 9.68 -11.25 -12.26
N GLU A 138 9.17 -10.35 -13.09
CA GLU A 138 8.11 -9.39 -12.71
C GLU A 138 6.80 -10.10 -12.28
N THR A 139 6.41 -11.13 -12.99
CA THR A 139 5.18 -11.90 -12.70
C THR A 139 5.22 -12.51 -11.29
N HIS A 140 6.38 -13.03 -10.89
CA HIS A 140 6.57 -13.55 -9.53
C HIS A 140 6.51 -12.42 -8.49
N LEU A 141 7.18 -11.28 -8.73
CA LEU A 141 7.08 -10.11 -7.85
C LEU A 141 5.62 -9.66 -7.65
N ARG A 142 4.86 -9.54 -8.74
CA ARG A 142 3.43 -9.17 -8.67
C ARG A 142 2.61 -10.17 -7.87
N ARG A 143 2.87 -11.47 -8.03
CA ARG A 143 2.21 -12.53 -7.27
C ARG A 143 2.55 -12.45 -5.78
N VAL A 144 3.81 -12.27 -5.43
CA VAL A 144 4.29 -12.15 -4.05
C VAL A 144 3.63 -10.97 -3.36
N LEU A 145 3.67 -9.79 -3.98
CA LEU A 145 3.08 -8.58 -3.39
C LEU A 145 1.56 -8.67 -3.27
N ARG A 146 0.86 -9.28 -4.24
CA ARG A 146 -0.59 -9.51 -4.14
C ARG A 146 -0.93 -10.43 -2.97
N GLN A 147 -0.25 -11.57 -2.82
CA GLN A 147 -0.49 -12.50 -1.69
C GLN A 147 -0.15 -11.85 -0.35
N TYR A 148 0.92 -11.03 -0.31
CA TYR A 148 1.25 -10.27 0.88
C TYR A 148 0.14 -9.27 1.25
N LEU A 149 -0.40 -8.51 0.30
CA LEU A 149 -1.47 -7.56 0.57
C LEU A 149 -2.77 -8.24 1.00
N GLU A 150 -3.11 -9.41 0.44
CA GLU A 150 -4.24 -10.19 0.93
C GLU A 150 -4.04 -10.58 2.40
N HIS A 151 -2.84 -11.04 2.76
CA HIS A 151 -2.50 -11.33 4.16
C HIS A 151 -2.56 -10.07 5.02
N TYR A 152 -1.97 -8.98 4.57
CA TYR A 152 -1.92 -7.70 5.27
C TYR A 152 -3.31 -7.14 5.59
N HIS A 153 -4.26 -7.25 4.67
CA HIS A 153 -5.61 -6.72 4.84
C HIS A 153 -6.57 -7.65 5.60
N LEU A 154 -6.49 -8.95 5.32
CA LEU A 154 -7.54 -9.92 5.70
C LEU A 154 -7.14 -10.86 6.83
N GLU A 155 -5.86 -10.92 7.19
CA GLU A 155 -5.32 -12.00 8.03
C GLU A 155 -4.35 -11.52 9.11
N ARG A 156 -3.79 -10.32 8.93
CA ARG A 156 -2.82 -9.73 9.86
C ARG A 156 -3.50 -8.78 10.82
N ASN A 157 -3.27 -8.97 12.12
CA ASN A 157 -3.72 -8.04 13.15
C ASN A 157 -2.84 -6.78 13.15
N HIS A 158 -3.46 -5.61 13.29
CA HIS A 158 -2.79 -4.31 13.27
C HIS A 158 -2.87 -3.63 14.63
N GLN A 159 -1.73 -3.52 15.33
CA GLN A 159 -1.64 -2.84 16.63
C GLN A 159 -2.19 -1.40 16.60
N GLY A 160 -1.95 -0.67 15.50
CA GLY A 160 -2.47 0.68 15.33
C GLY A 160 -3.98 0.77 15.05
N LEU A 161 -4.67 -0.36 15.00
CA LEU A 161 -6.12 -0.52 14.88
C LEU A 161 -6.65 -1.43 16.00
N ASP A 162 -6.11 -1.33 17.19
CA ASP A 162 -6.50 -2.16 18.36
C ASP A 162 -6.48 -3.67 18.07
N ASN A 163 -5.49 -4.11 17.31
CA ASN A 163 -5.34 -5.49 16.81
C ASN A 163 -6.48 -5.97 15.89
N ALA A 164 -7.27 -5.07 15.32
CA ALA A 164 -8.26 -5.42 14.32
C ALA A 164 -7.63 -5.74 12.96
N LEU A 165 -8.35 -6.50 12.16
CA LEU A 165 -8.07 -6.68 10.72
C LEU A 165 -8.49 -5.42 9.96
N ILE A 166 -7.76 -5.06 8.89
CA ILE A 166 -8.14 -3.92 8.04
C ILE A 166 -9.46 -4.19 7.32
N GLN A 167 -9.65 -5.41 6.84
CA GLN A 167 -10.87 -5.86 6.18
C GLN A 167 -11.31 -7.19 6.81
N PRO A 168 -12.13 -7.17 7.87
CA PRO A 168 -12.65 -8.41 8.44
C PRO A 168 -13.48 -9.15 7.40
N ARG A 169 -13.30 -10.47 7.31
CA ARG A 169 -14.18 -11.31 6.50
C ARG A 169 -15.57 -11.33 7.13
N ALA A 170 -16.59 -11.08 6.32
CA ALA A 170 -17.97 -11.26 6.73
C ALA A 170 -18.23 -12.77 6.87
N GLY A 171 -18.28 -13.26 8.08
CA GLY A 171 -18.64 -14.64 8.39
C GLY A 171 -19.03 -14.73 9.88
N PRO A 172 -19.97 -15.60 10.28
CA PRO A 172 -20.23 -15.81 11.68
C PRO A 172 -18.97 -16.31 12.37
N ALA A 173 -18.57 -15.67 13.46
CA ALA A 173 -17.61 -16.24 14.39
C ALA A 173 -18.24 -17.51 14.98
N ASN A 174 -17.86 -18.66 14.46
CA ASN A 174 -18.38 -19.92 14.96
C ASN A 174 -17.48 -20.37 16.12
N ASP A 175 -17.92 -20.12 17.34
CA ASP A 175 -17.18 -20.43 18.57
C ASP A 175 -16.92 -21.93 18.80
N ASN A 176 -17.54 -22.81 18.01
CA ASN A 176 -17.46 -24.27 18.18
C ASN A 176 -16.52 -24.98 17.18
N GLY A 177 -15.86 -24.24 16.28
CA GLY A 177 -14.94 -24.80 15.31
C GLY A 177 -13.48 -24.76 15.80
N GLY A 178 -12.71 -25.84 15.55
CA GLY A 178 -11.27 -25.86 15.82
C GLY A 178 -10.54 -24.75 15.05
N VAL A 179 -9.44 -24.24 15.61
CA VAL A 179 -8.58 -23.26 14.96
C VAL A 179 -7.67 -23.95 13.94
N ILE A 180 -7.66 -23.49 12.69
CA ILE A 180 -6.80 -24.00 11.62
C ILE A 180 -5.72 -22.95 11.31
N ARG A 181 -4.48 -23.40 11.29
CA ARG A 181 -3.35 -22.59 10.77
C ARG A 181 -3.34 -22.66 9.26
N LYS A 182 -3.42 -21.52 8.61
CA LYS A 182 -3.22 -21.36 7.17
C LYS A 182 -1.91 -20.63 6.87
N GLN A 183 -1.39 -20.84 5.67
CA GLN A 183 -0.09 -20.32 5.27
C GLN A 183 -0.13 -19.73 3.86
N ARG A 184 0.71 -18.71 3.61
CA ARG A 184 0.95 -18.12 2.29
C ARG A 184 2.44 -18.06 2.00
N LEU A 185 2.80 -17.90 0.74
CA LEU A 185 4.18 -17.72 0.27
C LEU A 185 5.12 -18.82 0.78
N GLY A 186 4.71 -20.11 0.65
CA GLY A 186 5.54 -21.22 1.08
C GLY A 186 5.76 -21.31 2.59
N ALA A 187 4.75 -20.97 3.38
CA ALA A 187 4.76 -20.91 4.84
C ALA A 187 5.50 -19.70 5.46
N LEU A 188 5.95 -18.75 4.65
CA LEU A 188 6.53 -17.50 5.15
C LEU A 188 5.52 -16.70 5.98
N LEU A 189 4.28 -16.59 5.50
CA LEU A 189 3.19 -15.93 6.23
C LEU A 189 2.24 -16.97 6.81
N SER A 190 1.84 -16.79 8.06
CA SER A 190 0.92 -17.69 8.75
C SER A 190 -0.20 -16.91 9.41
N PHE A 191 -1.39 -17.46 9.39
CA PHE A 191 -2.55 -16.90 10.10
C PHE A 191 -3.45 -18.02 10.60
N TYR A 192 -4.36 -17.68 11.50
CA TYR A 192 -5.28 -18.63 12.13
C TYR A 192 -6.70 -18.25 11.76
N GLU A 193 -7.48 -19.26 11.42
CA GLU A 193 -8.89 -19.10 11.05
C GLU A 193 -9.72 -20.12 11.80
N SER A 194 -10.90 -19.71 12.30
CA SER A 194 -11.86 -20.63 12.89
C SER A 194 -12.45 -21.51 11.79
N ARG A 195 -12.53 -22.81 12.03
CA ARG A 195 -13.15 -23.76 11.11
C ARG A 195 -14.66 -23.56 11.15
N ALA A 196 -15.28 -23.25 10.03
CA ALA A 196 -16.73 -23.34 9.90
C ALA A 196 -17.15 -24.81 10.13
N ALA A 197 -18.14 -25.02 11.00
CA ALA A 197 -18.71 -26.33 11.24
C ALA A 197 -19.51 -26.80 10.04
#